data_45649bf094a0ca0af81141cf39a8c98f
#
_entry.id   45649bf094a0ca0af81141cf39a8c98f
#
_cell.length_a   1.000
_cell.length_b   1.000
_cell.length_c   1.000
_cell.angle_alpha   90.00
_cell.angle_beta   90.00
_cell.angle_gamma   90.00
#
_symmetry.space_group_name_H-M   'P 1'
#
loop_
_entity.id
_entity.type
_entity.pdbx_description
1 polymer ?
#
loop_
_entity_poly.entity_id
_entity_poly.type
_entity_poly.pdbx_seq_one_letter_code
_entity_poly.pdbx_strand_id
1 'polypeptide(L)'
;MKIVEFPSFSIGYAESPIFAWYDEKRKVSVFRLKNIDDNFKNALFKEIDRTTTKTYGLTFNKNFDKRLYCSQFVYLVFKRAGIDVGRDVDLDSNGGKVVLPFDIMRSPLLENVDLDE
;
A
#
# COMPACT_ATOMS: atom_id res chain seq x y z
N MET A 1 5.01 -14.11 -8.45
CA MET A 1 4.34 -13.03 -7.69
C MET A 1 5.24 -12.56 -6.55
N LYS A 2 5.37 -11.27 -6.40
CA LYS A 2 6.21 -10.67 -5.36
C LYS A 2 5.42 -9.71 -4.48
N ILE A 3 5.94 -9.48 -3.27
CA ILE A 3 5.44 -8.50 -2.33
C ILE A 3 6.38 -7.32 -2.32
N VAL A 4 5.84 -6.10 -2.35
CA VAL A 4 6.60 -4.86 -2.16
C VAL A 4 6.13 -4.19 -0.87
N GLU A 5 7.06 -3.68 -0.08
CA GLU A 5 6.75 -3.14 1.24
C GLU A 5 7.83 -2.18 1.75
N PHE A 6 7.50 -1.43 2.81
CA PHE A 6 8.44 -0.65 3.62
C PHE A 6 8.40 -1.21 5.04
N PRO A 7 9.22 -2.24 5.32
CA PRO A 7 9.05 -3.01 6.55
C PRO A 7 9.70 -2.40 7.81
N SER A 8 10.80 -1.66 7.68
CA SER A 8 11.51 -1.15 8.86
C SER A 8 12.50 -0.05 8.53
N PHE A 9 12.99 0.62 9.57
CA PHE A 9 13.98 1.69 9.46
C PHE A 9 15.28 1.26 8.78
N SER A 10 15.67 0.00 8.94
CA SER A 10 16.95 -0.49 8.41
C SER A 10 16.86 -0.90 6.93
N ILE A 11 15.66 -1.10 6.40
CA ILE A 11 15.47 -1.68 5.08
C ILE A 11 14.91 -0.68 4.07
N GLY A 12 13.92 0.15 4.46
CA GLY A 12 13.21 1.00 3.51
C GLY A 12 12.39 0.16 2.53
N TYR A 13 12.55 0.41 1.23
CA TYR A 13 11.86 -0.37 0.20
C TYR A 13 12.41 -1.81 0.16
N ALA A 14 11.49 -2.77 0.11
CA ALA A 14 11.87 -4.18 0.03
C ALA A 14 10.94 -4.94 -0.91
N GLU A 15 11.50 -5.95 -1.58
CA GLU A 15 10.75 -6.90 -2.38
C GLU A 15 11.02 -8.32 -1.87
N SER A 16 9.98 -9.14 -1.83
CA SER A 16 10.13 -10.56 -1.49
C SER A 16 9.12 -11.39 -2.27
N PRO A 17 9.43 -12.69 -2.51
CA PRO A 17 8.45 -13.58 -3.13
C PRO A 17 7.30 -13.83 -2.17
N ILE A 18 6.10 -14.05 -2.72
CA ILE A 18 4.90 -14.20 -1.90
C ILE A 18 4.98 -15.39 -0.94
N PHE A 19 5.67 -16.47 -1.32
CA PHE A 19 5.77 -17.63 -0.44
C PHE A 19 6.58 -17.35 0.83
N ALA A 20 7.43 -16.32 0.84
CA ALA A 20 8.16 -15.92 2.05
C ALA A 20 7.24 -15.39 3.15
N TRP A 21 6.05 -14.98 2.76
CA TRP A 21 5.01 -14.50 3.69
C TRP A 21 4.09 -15.60 4.18
N TYR A 22 4.11 -16.76 3.54
CA TYR A 22 3.23 -17.86 3.90
C TYR A 22 3.79 -18.57 5.15
N ASP A 23 3.06 -18.45 6.26
CA ASP A 23 3.37 -19.10 7.52
C ASP A 23 2.06 -19.54 8.16
N GLU A 24 1.91 -20.82 8.43
CA GLU A 24 0.69 -21.40 9.01
C GLU A 24 0.33 -20.79 10.37
N LYS A 25 1.31 -20.25 11.09
CA LYS A 25 1.10 -19.60 12.39
C LYS A 25 0.63 -18.16 12.27
N ARG A 26 0.68 -17.59 11.08
CA ARG A 26 0.39 -16.18 10.86
C ARG A 26 -1.03 -16.02 10.32
N LYS A 27 -1.83 -15.19 10.97
CA LYS A 27 -3.12 -14.78 10.40
C LYS A 27 -2.88 -13.74 9.33
N VAL A 28 -3.35 -14.02 8.12
CA VAL A 28 -3.23 -13.13 6.98
C VAL A 28 -4.63 -12.77 6.49
N SER A 29 -4.88 -11.46 6.36
CA SER A 29 -6.06 -10.95 5.69
C SER A 29 -5.63 -10.30 4.39
N VAL A 30 -6.32 -10.60 3.30
CA VAL A 30 -6.00 -10.06 1.98
C VAL A 30 -7.15 -9.23 1.48
N PHE A 31 -6.82 -8.04 0.99
CA PHE A 31 -7.77 -7.09 0.41
C PHE A 31 -7.30 -6.71 -0.97
N ARG A 32 -8.24 -6.35 -1.83
CA ARG A 32 -7.93 -5.78 -3.13
C ARG A 32 -8.83 -4.59 -3.41
N LEU A 33 -8.33 -3.66 -4.21
CA LEU A 33 -9.12 -2.52 -4.67
C LEU A 33 -10.18 -3.00 -5.64
N LYS A 34 -11.42 -2.55 -5.43
CA LYS A 34 -12.54 -2.84 -6.33
C LYS A 34 -12.36 -2.11 -7.66
N ASN A 35 -12.87 -2.71 -8.74
CA ASN A 35 -12.96 -2.07 -10.06
C ASN A 35 -11.60 -1.60 -10.61
N ILE A 36 -10.57 -2.40 -10.40
CA ILE A 36 -9.22 -2.08 -10.88
C ILE A 36 -9.12 -2.40 -12.37
N ASP A 37 -8.48 -1.50 -13.14
CA ASP A 37 -8.22 -1.69 -14.56
C ASP A 37 -6.72 -1.63 -14.86
N ASP A 38 -6.35 -1.89 -16.12
CA ASP A 38 -4.94 -1.90 -16.51
C ASP A 38 -4.29 -0.52 -16.44
N ASN A 39 -5.03 0.54 -16.71
CA ASN A 39 -4.52 1.90 -16.59
C ASN A 39 -4.13 2.21 -15.15
N PHE A 40 -4.98 1.82 -14.20
CA PHE A 40 -4.69 1.99 -12.78
C PHE A 40 -3.49 1.15 -12.35
N LYS A 41 -3.42 -0.11 -12.79
CA LYS A 41 -2.28 -0.99 -12.45
C LYS A 41 -0.96 -0.41 -12.95
N ASN A 42 -0.93 0.09 -14.18
CA ASN A 42 0.26 0.68 -14.76
C ASN A 42 0.69 1.95 -13.99
N ALA A 43 -0.27 2.80 -13.63
CA ALA A 43 0.00 3.99 -12.82
C ALA A 43 0.52 3.60 -11.43
N LEU A 44 -0.05 2.57 -10.83
CA LEU A 44 0.38 2.06 -9.53
C LEU A 44 1.83 1.55 -9.56
N PHE A 45 2.18 0.79 -10.59
CA PHE A 45 3.55 0.30 -10.73
C PHE A 45 4.57 1.43 -10.89
N LYS A 46 4.22 2.49 -11.62
CA LYS A 46 5.07 3.69 -11.73
C LYS A 46 5.28 4.36 -10.38
N GLU A 47 4.22 4.49 -9.60
CA GLU A 47 4.33 5.10 -8.27
C GLU A 47 5.15 4.25 -7.31
N ILE A 48 5.01 2.92 -7.39
CA ILE A 48 5.86 2.01 -6.60
C ILE A 48 7.33 2.18 -6.97
N ASP A 49 7.64 2.25 -8.26
CA ASP A 49 9.03 2.44 -8.73
C ASP A 49 9.65 3.72 -8.18
N ARG A 50 8.88 4.78 -8.05
CA ARG A 50 9.35 6.05 -7.48
C ARG A 50 9.74 5.94 -6.01
N THR A 51 9.29 4.90 -5.31
CA THR A 51 9.57 4.73 -3.89
C THR A 51 10.84 3.93 -3.60
N THR A 52 11.46 3.30 -4.62
CA THR A 52 12.58 2.38 -4.43
C THR A 52 13.81 3.00 -3.77
N THR A 53 13.98 4.32 -3.91
CA THR A 53 15.10 5.07 -3.32
C THR A 53 14.73 5.79 -2.02
N LYS A 54 13.48 5.70 -1.59
CA LYS A 54 13.01 6.36 -0.37
C LYS A 54 13.46 5.59 0.87
N THR A 55 13.63 6.30 1.97
CA THR A 55 13.97 5.70 3.25
C THR A 55 12.72 5.46 4.10
N TYR A 56 12.85 4.58 5.10
CA TYR A 56 11.78 4.39 6.07
C TYR A 56 11.82 5.50 7.11
N GLY A 57 10.66 5.99 7.50
CA GLY A 57 10.55 6.96 8.57
C GLY A 57 9.10 7.26 8.93
N LEU A 58 8.88 7.67 10.17
CA LEU A 58 7.57 8.08 10.65
C LEU A 58 7.37 9.57 10.39
N THR A 59 6.13 9.93 10.07
CA THR A 59 5.73 11.32 9.89
C THR A 59 4.29 11.50 10.34
N PHE A 60 3.97 12.69 10.84
CA PHE A 60 2.59 13.06 11.15
C PHE A 60 1.90 13.75 9.96
N ASN A 61 2.58 13.82 8.82
CA ASN A 61 1.99 14.30 7.57
C ASN A 61 1.99 13.16 6.57
N LYS A 62 0.85 12.52 6.37
CA LYS A 62 0.73 11.36 5.48
C LYS A 62 1.00 11.67 4.01
N ASN A 63 1.05 12.94 3.63
CA ASN A 63 1.40 13.35 2.27
C ASN A 63 2.89 13.66 2.08
N PHE A 64 3.68 13.60 3.14
CA PHE A 64 5.13 13.78 3.08
C PHE A 64 5.77 12.50 2.53
N ASP A 65 6.56 12.62 1.48
CA ASP A 65 7.01 11.48 0.69
C ASP A 65 8.51 11.21 0.67
N LYS A 66 9.30 11.97 1.41
CA LYS A 66 10.75 11.74 1.48
C LYS A 66 11.10 10.51 2.31
N ARG A 67 10.28 10.20 3.30
CA ARG A 67 10.37 9.01 4.13
C ARG A 67 8.99 8.40 4.22
N LEU A 68 8.92 7.08 4.20
CA LEU A 68 7.66 6.36 4.22
C LEU A 68 7.67 5.29 5.31
N TYR A 69 6.55 5.11 5.99
CA TYR A 69 6.32 3.94 6.83
C TYR A 69 5.35 2.98 6.12
N CYS A 70 5.16 1.78 6.66
CA CYS A 70 4.52 0.68 5.94
C CYS A 70 3.13 1.01 5.37
N SER A 71 2.21 1.47 6.21
CA SER A 71 0.85 1.79 5.76
C SER A 71 0.77 3.07 4.96
N GLN A 72 1.65 4.05 5.23
CA GLN A 72 1.74 5.26 4.43
C GLN A 72 2.18 4.97 3.00
N PHE A 73 3.12 4.05 2.81
CA PHE A 73 3.54 3.61 1.48
C PHE A 73 2.35 3.13 0.67
N VAL A 74 1.55 2.23 1.23
CA VAL A 74 0.35 1.73 0.55
C VAL A 74 -0.61 2.88 0.22
N TYR A 75 -0.92 3.72 1.19
CA TYR A 75 -1.81 4.87 1.00
C TYR A 75 -1.34 5.78 -0.14
N LEU A 76 -0.06 6.17 -0.13
CA LEU A 76 0.45 7.14 -1.10
C LEU A 76 0.51 6.59 -2.52
N VAL A 77 0.96 5.36 -2.72
CA VAL A 77 1.08 4.82 -4.08
C VAL A 77 -0.30 4.65 -4.72
N PHE A 78 -1.30 4.20 -3.97
CA PHE A 78 -2.66 4.08 -4.48
C PHE A 78 -3.29 5.45 -4.77
N LYS A 79 -3.11 6.40 -3.86
CA LYS A 79 -3.67 7.75 -4.07
C LYS A 79 -3.08 8.43 -5.30
N ARG A 80 -1.76 8.37 -5.46
CA ARG A 80 -1.09 8.99 -6.61
C ARG A 80 -1.42 8.29 -7.92
N ALA A 81 -1.53 6.97 -7.92
CA ALA A 81 -1.99 6.25 -9.10
C ALA A 81 -3.38 6.69 -9.51
N GLY A 82 -4.29 6.87 -8.55
CA GLY A 82 -5.63 7.38 -8.82
C GLY A 82 -5.62 8.78 -9.43
N ILE A 83 -4.77 9.66 -8.93
CA ILE A 83 -4.62 11.01 -9.49
C ILE A 83 -4.19 10.95 -10.97
N ASP A 84 -3.21 10.09 -11.29
CA ASP A 84 -2.69 9.95 -12.65
C ASP A 84 -3.76 9.49 -13.65
N VAL A 85 -4.70 8.66 -13.23
CA VAL A 85 -5.75 8.12 -14.10
C VAL A 85 -7.10 8.83 -13.94
N GLY A 86 -7.12 9.95 -13.21
CA GLY A 86 -8.35 10.73 -13.01
C GLY A 86 -9.38 10.03 -12.13
N ARG A 87 -8.94 9.21 -11.21
CA ARG A 87 -9.79 8.42 -10.33
C ARG A 87 -9.49 8.76 -8.88
N ASP A 88 -10.52 8.99 -8.09
CA ASP A 88 -10.34 9.19 -6.65
C ASP A 88 -10.13 7.85 -5.96
N VAL A 89 -8.93 7.65 -5.42
CA VAL A 89 -8.58 6.45 -4.66
C VAL A 89 -7.97 6.90 -3.33
N ASP A 90 -8.82 7.24 -2.39
CA ASP A 90 -8.41 7.56 -1.03
C ASP A 90 -8.70 6.36 -0.13
N LEU A 91 -7.68 5.52 0.07
CA LEU A 91 -7.82 4.32 0.90
C LEU A 91 -8.03 4.67 2.36
N ASP A 92 -7.54 5.83 2.80
CA ASP A 92 -7.71 6.30 4.15
C ASP A 92 -8.77 7.40 4.21
N SER A 93 -10.02 7.00 4.33
CA SER A 93 -11.14 7.93 4.43
C SER A 93 -11.24 8.61 5.80
N ASN A 94 -10.32 8.36 6.70
CA ASN A 94 -10.39 8.80 8.09
C ASN A 94 -9.97 10.26 8.30
N GLY A 95 -9.36 10.92 7.32
CA GLY A 95 -8.96 12.31 7.41
C GLY A 95 -7.84 12.62 8.40
N GLY A 96 -7.22 11.62 9.00
CA GLY A 96 -6.17 11.79 9.97
C GLY A 96 -4.83 12.21 9.36
N LYS A 97 -3.89 12.60 10.21
CA LYS A 97 -2.54 12.98 9.80
C LYS A 97 -1.63 11.77 9.60
N VAL A 98 -2.02 10.62 10.12
CA VAL A 98 -1.27 9.36 10.10
C VAL A 98 -2.16 8.27 9.56
N VAL A 99 -1.60 7.39 8.74
CA VAL A 99 -2.32 6.23 8.19
C VAL A 99 -1.92 4.98 8.96
N LEU A 100 -2.87 4.36 9.64
CA LEU A 100 -2.66 3.08 10.32
C LEU A 100 -3.19 1.94 9.45
N PRO A 101 -2.68 0.69 9.62
CA PRO A 101 -3.19 -0.45 8.87
C PRO A 101 -4.72 -0.62 8.98
N PHE A 102 -5.30 -0.36 10.15
CA PHE A 102 -6.75 -0.41 10.34
C PHE A 102 -7.51 0.61 9.48
N ASP A 103 -6.93 1.76 9.23
CA ASP A 103 -7.55 2.78 8.40
C ASP A 103 -7.71 2.30 6.97
N ILE A 104 -6.72 1.56 6.47
CA ILE A 104 -6.76 0.95 5.14
C ILE A 104 -7.75 -0.22 5.12
N MET A 105 -7.71 -1.10 6.11
CA MET A 105 -8.60 -2.26 6.19
C MET A 105 -10.08 -1.88 6.20
N ARG A 106 -10.41 -0.72 6.74
CA ARG A 106 -11.79 -0.20 6.81
C ARG A 106 -12.22 0.56 5.57
N SER A 107 -11.34 0.71 4.58
CA SER A 107 -11.67 1.46 3.38
C SER A 107 -12.82 0.81 2.61
N PRO A 108 -13.88 1.57 2.26
CA PRO A 108 -14.97 1.04 1.46
C PRO A 108 -14.57 0.73 0.02
N LEU A 109 -13.37 1.17 -0.41
CA LEU A 109 -12.84 0.92 -1.75
C LEU A 109 -12.24 -0.47 -1.88
N LEU A 110 -12.00 -1.16 -0.77
CA LEU A 110 -11.39 -2.49 -0.75
C LEU A 110 -12.44 -3.58 -0.56
N GLU A 111 -12.15 -4.75 -1.09
CA GLU A 111 -12.91 -5.96 -0.82
C GLU A 111 -11.97 -7.03 -0.26
N ASN A 112 -12.51 -7.85 0.64
CA ASN A 112 -11.77 -8.96 1.23
C ASN A 112 -11.64 -10.08 0.22
N VAL A 113 -10.45 -10.68 0.14
CA VAL A 113 -10.18 -11.84 -0.71
C VAL A 113 -10.08 -13.07 0.16
N ASP A 114 -10.91 -14.07 -0.11
CA ASP A 114 -10.85 -15.34 0.59
C ASP A 114 -9.75 -16.22 -0.01
N LEU A 115 -8.76 -16.58 0.82
CA LEU A 115 -7.62 -17.38 0.39
C LEU A 115 -7.86 -18.90 0.52
N ASP A 116 -8.99 -19.31 1.11
CA ASP A 116 -9.30 -20.73 1.34
C ASP A 116 -9.97 -21.39 0.15
N GLU A 117 -10.15 -20.70 -0.93
CA GLU A 117 -10.74 -21.23 -2.16
C GLU A 117 -9.69 -21.75 -3.14
#